data_1453d298abdff08c432b64ee67abd461
#
_entry.id   1453d298abdff08c432b64ee67abd461
#
_cell.length_a   1.000
_cell.length_b   1.000
_cell.length_c   1.000
_cell.angle_alpha   90.00
_cell.angle_beta   90.00
_cell.angle_gamma   90.00
#
_symmetry.space_group_name_H-M   'P 1'
#
loop_
_entity.id
_entity.type
_entity.pdbx_description
1 polymer ?
#
loop_
_entity_poly.entity_id
_entity_poly.type
_entity_poly.pdbx_seq_one_letter_code
_entity_poly.pdbx_strand_id
1 'polypeptide(L)'
;YTQWLLGEAHSAGLDAICLTEHFNTQQFDEVYGYIAAAGDRCGDAFVFGGLKVFPGMETDIAEGGHILSIGPMDAIRELNRRLEPYKQRGQFLPFAALARLFDEYPVLVGAAHPFREGGHIPDLPDDQLARFDFIDLNGKDIAENRVRIERLTYGLGHQLGIPVVAGSDTHQATQYGCIRTRFDRDAASFSALYEEMRAGRYEITIHPEAAFKVRTAGILKRALKEVHALGGDYVGVLLGQGETPAVLAAKQRAAG
;
A
#
# COMPACT_ATOMS: atom_id res chain seq x y z
N TYR A 1 -2.02 -13.71 11.03
CA TYR A 1 -1.80 -12.26 11.00
C TYR A 1 -2.55 -11.60 9.84
N THR A 2 -2.33 -12.04 8.59
CA THR A 2 -2.97 -11.46 7.39
C THR A 2 -4.50 -11.42 7.51
N GLN A 3 -5.13 -12.51 7.93
CA GLN A 3 -6.59 -12.55 8.15
C GLN A 3 -7.06 -11.53 9.19
N TRP A 4 -6.34 -11.40 10.29
CA TRP A 4 -6.64 -10.39 11.31
C TRP A 4 -6.53 -8.97 10.72
N LEU A 5 -5.44 -8.68 10.00
CA LEU A 5 -5.22 -7.36 9.40
C LEU A 5 -6.32 -7.00 8.39
N LEU A 6 -6.79 -7.96 7.58
CA LEU A 6 -7.91 -7.76 6.66
C LEU A 6 -9.22 -7.53 7.40
N GLY A 7 -9.46 -8.24 8.51
CA GLY A 7 -10.61 -8.00 9.40
C GLY A 7 -10.63 -6.59 10.00
N GLU A 8 -9.46 -6.09 10.38
CA GLU A 8 -9.32 -4.72 10.88
C GLU A 8 -9.61 -3.66 9.80
N ALA A 9 -9.24 -3.93 8.53
CA ALA A 9 -9.59 -3.04 7.42
C ALA A 9 -11.12 -2.95 7.24
N HIS A 10 -11.80 -4.09 7.25
CA HIS A 10 -13.27 -4.13 7.17
C HIS A 10 -13.93 -3.44 8.38
N SER A 11 -13.43 -3.69 9.58
CA SER A 11 -13.89 -3.04 10.83
C SER A 11 -13.69 -1.52 10.82
N ALA A 12 -12.70 -1.02 10.08
CA ALA A 12 -12.47 0.42 9.86
C ALA A 12 -13.44 1.03 8.83
N GLY A 13 -14.41 0.26 8.31
CA GLY A 13 -15.42 0.69 7.35
C GLY A 13 -14.90 0.75 5.91
N LEU A 14 -13.96 -0.10 5.56
CA LEU A 14 -13.51 -0.27 4.19
C LEU A 14 -14.21 -1.49 3.56
N ASP A 15 -14.75 -1.32 2.36
CA ASP A 15 -15.35 -2.40 1.57
C ASP A 15 -14.32 -3.03 0.63
N ALA A 16 -13.27 -2.28 0.31
CA ALA A 16 -12.16 -2.73 -0.53
C ALA A 16 -10.83 -2.10 -0.13
N ILE A 17 -9.74 -2.82 -0.41
CA ILE A 17 -8.37 -2.32 -0.38
C ILE A 17 -7.62 -2.75 -1.64
N CYS A 18 -6.67 -1.92 -2.10
CA CYS A 18 -5.60 -2.37 -2.96
C CYS A 18 -4.42 -2.74 -2.06
N LEU A 19 -4.09 -4.01 -1.99
CA LEU A 19 -2.94 -4.47 -1.22
C LEU A 19 -1.69 -4.27 -2.06
N THR A 20 -0.85 -3.32 -1.67
CA THR A 20 0.35 -2.92 -2.40
C THR A 20 1.59 -3.11 -1.54
N GLU A 21 1.90 -4.36 -1.21
CA GLU A 21 3.12 -4.70 -0.50
C GLU A 21 4.35 -4.20 -1.26
N HIS A 22 5.38 -3.78 -0.53
CA HIS A 22 6.66 -3.45 -1.14
C HIS A 22 7.23 -4.65 -1.92
N PHE A 23 7.70 -4.40 -3.13
CA PHE A 23 8.21 -5.44 -4.04
C PHE A 23 9.39 -6.24 -3.44
N ASN A 24 10.14 -5.66 -2.50
CA ASN A 24 11.28 -6.26 -1.81
C ASN A 24 10.92 -6.89 -0.45
N THR A 25 9.63 -7.00 -0.11
CA THR A 25 9.17 -7.73 1.07
C THR A 25 9.57 -9.21 0.94
N GLN A 26 10.27 -9.76 1.93
CA GLN A 26 10.78 -11.14 1.90
C GLN A 26 9.67 -12.19 1.78
N GLN A 27 8.51 -11.94 2.38
CA GLN A 27 7.36 -12.84 2.39
C GLN A 27 6.29 -12.44 1.36
N PHE A 28 6.66 -11.71 0.32
CA PHE A 28 5.72 -11.22 -0.69
C PHE A 28 4.87 -12.37 -1.27
N ASP A 29 5.52 -13.41 -1.75
CA ASP A 29 4.83 -14.54 -2.39
C ASP A 29 3.95 -15.35 -1.40
N GLU A 30 4.34 -15.42 -0.13
CA GLU A 30 3.54 -16.07 0.92
C GLU A 30 2.25 -15.30 1.21
N VAL A 31 2.31 -13.96 1.29
CA VAL A 31 1.14 -13.11 1.50
C VAL A 31 0.17 -13.24 0.35
N TYR A 32 0.64 -13.10 -0.90
CA TYR A 32 -0.23 -13.20 -2.07
C TYR A 32 -0.71 -14.63 -2.33
N GLY A 33 0.10 -15.64 -2.01
CA GLY A 33 -0.30 -17.04 -2.02
C GLY A 33 -1.43 -17.34 -1.02
N TYR A 34 -1.34 -16.78 0.19
CA TYR A 34 -2.42 -16.87 1.18
C TYR A 34 -3.71 -16.20 0.67
N ILE A 35 -3.61 -14.98 0.12
CA ILE A 35 -4.76 -14.26 -0.44
C ILE A 35 -5.45 -15.10 -1.53
N ALA A 36 -4.69 -15.66 -2.45
CA ALA A 36 -5.21 -16.48 -3.54
C ALA A 36 -5.84 -17.80 -3.07
N ALA A 37 -5.32 -18.38 -1.98
CA ALA A 37 -5.78 -19.67 -1.47
C ALA A 37 -6.98 -19.56 -0.51
N ALA A 38 -7.06 -18.49 0.28
CA ALA A 38 -8.04 -18.35 1.36
C ALA A 38 -9.20 -17.39 1.05
N GLY A 39 -9.05 -16.52 0.04
CA GLY A 39 -10.10 -15.58 -0.37
C GLY A 39 -11.04 -16.14 -1.43
N ASP A 40 -12.31 -15.79 -1.34
CA ASP A 40 -13.29 -16.08 -2.39
C ASP A 40 -13.06 -15.16 -3.59
N ARG A 41 -12.82 -15.73 -4.76
CA ARG A 41 -12.53 -14.93 -5.96
C ARG A 41 -13.77 -14.17 -6.44
N CYS A 42 -13.62 -12.85 -6.65
CA CYS A 42 -14.66 -11.97 -7.21
C CYS A 42 -14.02 -11.09 -8.31
N GLY A 43 -14.11 -11.52 -9.56
CA GLY A 43 -13.41 -10.88 -10.67
C GLY A 43 -11.89 -10.92 -10.49
N ASP A 44 -11.26 -9.76 -10.37
CA ASP A 44 -9.83 -9.62 -10.10
C ASP A 44 -9.51 -9.49 -8.59
N ALA A 45 -10.53 -9.32 -7.77
CA ALA A 45 -10.40 -9.23 -6.31
C ALA A 45 -10.59 -10.57 -5.61
N PHE A 46 -10.16 -10.63 -4.35
CA PHE A 46 -10.39 -11.73 -3.41
C PHE A 46 -11.17 -11.22 -2.21
N VAL A 47 -12.23 -11.91 -1.80
CA VAL A 47 -13.13 -11.47 -0.72
C VAL A 47 -12.82 -12.19 0.57
N PHE A 48 -12.66 -11.42 1.65
CA PHE A 48 -12.44 -11.89 3.01
C PHE A 48 -13.45 -11.25 3.96
N GLY A 49 -14.47 -12.00 4.41
CA GLY A 49 -15.45 -11.50 5.36
C GLY A 49 -16.17 -10.21 4.94
N GLY A 50 -16.37 -10.02 3.62
CA GLY A 50 -16.98 -8.83 3.04
C GLY A 50 -16.00 -7.78 2.49
N LEU A 51 -14.71 -7.84 2.86
CA LEU A 51 -13.67 -6.98 2.31
C LEU A 51 -13.15 -7.51 0.97
N LYS A 52 -13.15 -6.70 -0.07
CA LYS A 52 -12.46 -6.99 -1.33
C LYS A 52 -10.97 -6.60 -1.24
N VAL A 53 -10.09 -7.48 -1.68
CA VAL A 53 -8.66 -7.25 -1.77
C VAL A 53 -8.24 -7.30 -3.23
N PHE A 54 -7.87 -6.17 -3.80
CA PHE A 54 -7.26 -6.08 -5.12
C PHE A 54 -5.75 -6.24 -5.00
N PRO A 55 -5.13 -7.17 -5.76
CA PRO A 55 -3.69 -7.30 -5.74
C PRO A 55 -2.99 -6.10 -6.36
N GLY A 56 -1.87 -5.73 -5.77
CA GLY A 56 -1.00 -4.66 -6.25
C GLY A 56 0.42 -4.82 -5.72
N MET A 57 1.28 -3.88 -6.00
CA MET A 57 2.66 -3.86 -5.53
C MET A 57 3.16 -2.43 -5.48
N GLU A 58 3.96 -2.10 -4.49
CA GLU A 58 4.71 -0.84 -4.41
C GLU A 58 6.17 -1.10 -4.75
N THR A 59 6.71 -0.37 -5.74
CA THR A 59 8.04 -0.58 -6.30
C THR A 59 8.88 0.68 -6.18
N ASP A 60 10.07 0.57 -5.58
CA ASP A 60 11.06 1.66 -5.55
C ASP A 60 11.66 1.88 -6.94
N ILE A 61 11.99 3.13 -7.28
CA ILE A 61 12.70 3.51 -8.52
C ILE A 61 14.06 4.13 -8.22
N ALA A 62 14.96 4.06 -9.20
CA ALA A 62 16.33 4.55 -9.05
C ALA A 62 16.40 6.07 -8.83
N GLU A 63 15.47 6.83 -9.39
CA GLU A 63 15.35 8.27 -9.22
C GLU A 63 14.92 8.68 -7.81
N GLY A 64 14.40 7.75 -7.04
CA GLY A 64 13.76 7.96 -5.74
C GLY A 64 12.26 8.21 -5.86
N GLY A 65 11.51 7.51 -5.03
CA GLY A 65 10.04 7.49 -5.03
C GLY A 65 9.51 6.08 -5.26
N HIS A 66 8.20 5.93 -5.13
CA HIS A 66 7.54 4.63 -5.21
C HIS A 66 6.44 4.65 -6.28
N ILE A 67 6.32 3.54 -6.97
CA ILE A 67 5.33 3.33 -8.03
C ILE A 67 4.36 2.24 -7.59
N LEU A 68 3.08 2.51 -7.65
CA LEU A 68 2.04 1.50 -7.41
C LEU A 68 1.72 0.79 -8.73
N SER A 69 1.61 -0.53 -8.68
CA SER A 69 0.99 -1.32 -9.74
C SER A 69 -0.20 -2.09 -9.17
N ILE A 70 -1.36 -2.05 -9.84
CA ILE A 70 -2.58 -2.74 -9.42
C ILE A 70 -3.08 -3.56 -10.60
N GLY A 71 -3.32 -4.84 -10.41
CA GLY A 71 -3.75 -5.71 -11.50
C GLY A 71 -4.06 -7.14 -11.05
N PRO A 72 -4.23 -8.07 -12.00
CA PRO A 72 -4.49 -9.47 -11.67
C PRO A 72 -3.38 -10.08 -10.83
N MET A 73 -3.75 -10.99 -9.93
CA MET A 73 -2.84 -11.67 -9.01
C MET A 73 -1.60 -12.26 -9.72
N ASP A 74 -1.84 -12.95 -10.83
CA ASP A 74 -0.75 -13.62 -11.56
C ASP A 74 0.23 -12.60 -12.18
N ALA A 75 -0.29 -11.47 -12.68
CA ALA A 75 0.54 -10.38 -13.20
C ALA A 75 1.41 -9.75 -12.09
N ILE A 76 0.82 -9.47 -10.93
CA ILE A 76 1.54 -8.88 -9.78
C ILE A 76 2.62 -9.83 -9.26
N ARG A 77 2.34 -11.12 -9.11
CA ARG A 77 3.33 -12.11 -8.67
C ARG A 77 4.46 -12.29 -9.69
N GLU A 78 4.13 -12.34 -10.97
CA GLU A 78 5.13 -12.46 -12.04
C GLU A 78 6.02 -11.21 -12.14
N LEU A 79 5.43 -10.00 -12.03
CA LEU A 79 6.19 -8.75 -11.93
C LEU A 79 7.16 -8.77 -10.75
N ASN A 80 6.70 -9.19 -9.57
CA ASN A 80 7.57 -9.30 -8.38
C ASN A 80 8.74 -10.27 -8.61
N ARG A 81 8.48 -11.41 -9.26
CA ARG A 81 9.51 -12.40 -9.60
C ARG A 81 10.54 -11.84 -10.59
N ARG A 82 10.10 -11.11 -11.62
CA ARG A 82 11.00 -10.48 -12.61
C ARG A 82 11.83 -9.35 -12.01
N LEU A 83 11.34 -8.72 -10.96
CA LEU A 83 12.04 -7.66 -10.24
C LEU A 83 13.04 -8.20 -9.19
N GLU A 84 13.15 -9.51 -9.01
CA GLU A 84 14.07 -10.11 -8.03
C GLU A 84 15.52 -9.57 -8.07
N PRO A 85 16.15 -9.38 -9.27
CA PRO A 85 17.50 -8.84 -9.35
C PRO A 85 17.63 -7.38 -8.91
N TYR A 86 16.49 -6.66 -8.80
CA TYR A 86 16.43 -5.21 -8.57
C TYR A 86 15.91 -4.84 -7.18
N LYS A 87 15.75 -5.81 -6.25
CA LYS A 87 15.18 -5.58 -4.91
C LYS A 87 16.12 -4.92 -3.91
N GLN A 88 17.41 -4.87 -4.21
CA GLN A 88 18.39 -4.28 -3.30
C GLN A 88 18.57 -2.79 -3.55
N ARG A 89 18.74 -2.02 -2.47
CA ARG A 89 19.03 -0.60 -2.57
C ARG A 89 20.28 -0.35 -3.44
N GLY A 90 20.17 0.55 -4.40
CA GLY A 90 21.20 0.84 -5.40
C GLY A 90 21.12 -0.03 -6.66
N GLN A 91 20.19 -0.97 -6.72
CA GLN A 91 19.90 -1.79 -7.91
C GLN A 91 18.50 -1.54 -8.48
N PHE A 92 17.74 -0.62 -7.89
CA PHE A 92 16.39 -0.29 -8.36
C PHE A 92 16.39 0.14 -9.82
N LEU A 93 15.38 -0.29 -10.56
CA LEU A 93 15.24 0.11 -11.96
C LEU A 93 14.94 1.62 -12.07
N PRO A 94 15.49 2.31 -13.07
CA PRO A 94 14.96 3.61 -13.48
C PRO A 94 13.49 3.48 -13.89
N PHE A 95 12.68 4.51 -13.62
CA PHE A 95 11.24 4.47 -13.92
C PHE A 95 10.96 4.13 -15.39
N ALA A 96 11.74 4.68 -16.34
CA ALA A 96 11.59 4.36 -17.75
C ALA A 96 11.75 2.85 -18.09
N ALA A 97 12.59 2.13 -17.35
CA ALA A 97 12.75 0.68 -17.51
C ALA A 97 11.61 -0.08 -16.83
N LEU A 98 11.20 0.36 -15.64
CA LEU A 98 10.09 -0.22 -14.91
C LEU A 98 8.77 -0.06 -15.68
N ALA A 99 8.50 1.11 -16.26
CA ALA A 99 7.32 1.37 -17.06
C ALA A 99 7.23 0.46 -18.31
N ARG A 100 8.37 0.21 -18.98
CA ARG A 100 8.40 -0.77 -20.10
C ARG A 100 8.09 -2.20 -19.62
N LEU A 101 8.53 -2.56 -18.42
CA LEU A 101 8.18 -3.86 -17.83
C LEU A 101 6.68 -3.94 -17.53
N PHE A 102 6.08 -2.86 -17.02
CA PHE A 102 4.64 -2.80 -16.76
C PHE A 102 3.80 -2.90 -18.04
N ASP A 103 4.28 -2.40 -19.20
CA ASP A 103 3.58 -2.52 -20.48
C ASP A 103 3.31 -3.98 -20.91
N GLU A 104 4.07 -4.93 -20.37
CA GLU A 104 3.90 -6.34 -20.68
C GLU A 104 2.72 -6.98 -19.90
N TYR A 105 2.11 -6.23 -18.97
CA TYR A 105 1.10 -6.75 -18.05
C TYR A 105 -0.12 -5.83 -17.97
N PRO A 106 -1.32 -6.38 -17.73
CA PRO A 106 -2.53 -5.58 -17.57
C PRO A 106 -2.59 -4.98 -16.16
N VAL A 107 -1.76 -3.96 -15.89
CA VAL A 107 -1.71 -3.28 -14.59
C VAL A 107 -1.98 -1.78 -14.75
N LEU A 108 -2.62 -1.20 -13.74
CA LEU A 108 -2.69 0.25 -13.56
C LEU A 108 -1.42 0.72 -12.86
N VAL A 109 -0.89 1.87 -13.28
CA VAL A 109 0.34 2.45 -12.75
C VAL A 109 0.02 3.73 -12.01
N GLY A 110 0.35 3.80 -10.73
CA GLY A 110 0.09 4.94 -9.86
C GLY A 110 1.35 5.59 -9.32
N ALA A 111 1.34 6.93 -9.21
CA ALA A 111 2.36 7.68 -8.50
C ALA A 111 2.08 7.64 -7.00
N ALA A 112 2.85 6.87 -6.21
CA ALA A 112 2.70 6.79 -4.77
C ALA A 112 3.26 8.04 -4.10
N HIS A 113 2.47 8.69 -3.22
CA HIS A 113 2.91 9.82 -2.39
C HIS A 113 4.00 10.71 -3.05
N PRO A 114 3.72 11.30 -4.24
CA PRO A 114 4.74 11.87 -5.12
C PRO A 114 5.51 13.06 -4.53
N PHE A 115 4.97 13.70 -3.49
CA PHE A 115 5.57 14.87 -2.84
C PHE A 115 6.19 14.58 -1.47
N ARG A 116 6.40 13.29 -1.16
CA ARG A 116 7.12 12.85 0.05
C ARG A 116 8.59 13.24 -0.05
N GLU A 117 9.17 13.66 1.07
CA GLU A 117 10.59 13.99 1.14
C GLU A 117 11.47 12.81 0.68
N GLY A 118 12.45 13.13 -0.18
CA GLY A 118 13.32 12.12 -0.82
C GLY A 118 12.70 11.40 -2.03
N GLY A 119 11.46 11.73 -2.41
CA GLY A 119 10.85 11.27 -3.66
C GLY A 119 11.03 12.29 -4.78
N HIS A 120 11.27 11.79 -6.01
CA HIS A 120 11.54 12.61 -7.19
C HIS A 120 10.57 12.33 -8.35
N ILE A 121 9.38 11.78 -8.05
CA ILE A 121 8.36 11.50 -9.08
C ILE A 121 7.98 12.77 -9.87
N PRO A 122 7.75 13.93 -9.24
CA PRO A 122 7.39 15.14 -10.00
C PRO A 122 8.52 15.69 -10.89
N ASP A 123 9.76 15.22 -10.67
CA ASP A 123 10.94 15.63 -11.45
C ASP A 123 11.19 14.71 -12.66
N LEU A 124 10.39 13.66 -12.83
CA LEU A 124 10.47 12.77 -13.99
C LEU A 124 10.14 13.53 -15.29
N PRO A 125 10.74 13.14 -16.42
CA PRO A 125 10.40 13.69 -17.73
C PRO A 125 8.89 13.56 -18.07
N ASP A 126 8.35 14.49 -18.84
CA ASP A 126 6.93 14.56 -19.19
C ASP A 126 6.40 13.26 -19.85
N ASP A 127 7.20 12.63 -20.70
CA ASP A 127 6.86 11.36 -21.33
C ASP A 127 6.77 10.20 -20.34
N GLN A 128 7.48 10.28 -19.23
CA GLN A 128 7.39 9.33 -18.14
C GLN A 128 6.22 9.66 -17.20
N LEU A 129 5.99 10.93 -16.89
CA LEU A 129 4.83 11.36 -16.11
C LEU A 129 3.50 10.99 -16.80
N ALA A 130 3.47 11.02 -18.13
CA ALA A 130 2.32 10.58 -18.92
C ALA A 130 2.02 9.07 -18.84
N ARG A 131 2.87 8.28 -18.18
CA ARG A 131 2.67 6.84 -17.97
C ARG A 131 1.81 6.50 -16.76
N PHE A 132 1.52 7.47 -15.91
CA PHE A 132 0.68 7.24 -14.74
C PHE A 132 -0.80 7.23 -15.10
N ASP A 133 -1.53 6.28 -14.54
CA ASP A 133 -2.98 6.17 -14.63
C ASP A 133 -3.68 6.96 -13.53
N PHE A 134 -3.03 7.12 -12.36
CA PHE A 134 -3.55 7.85 -11.20
C PHE A 134 -2.45 8.36 -10.28
N ILE A 135 -2.81 9.26 -9.38
CA ILE A 135 -1.92 9.79 -8.33
C ILE A 135 -2.52 9.47 -6.96
N ASP A 136 -1.67 9.03 -6.06
CA ASP A 136 -2.01 8.76 -4.66
C ASP A 136 -2.00 10.05 -3.82
N LEU A 137 -3.15 10.41 -3.28
CA LEU A 137 -3.27 11.38 -2.20
C LEU A 137 -3.08 10.65 -0.88
N ASN A 138 -1.85 10.65 -0.38
CA ASN A 138 -1.41 9.78 0.69
C ASN A 138 -1.83 10.25 2.09
N GLY A 139 -2.42 9.32 2.85
CA GLY A 139 -2.92 9.61 4.19
C GLY A 139 -1.86 9.99 5.21
N LYS A 140 -0.64 9.44 5.10
CA LYS A 140 0.47 9.80 5.97
C LYS A 140 0.92 11.23 5.71
N ASP A 141 1.10 11.60 4.44
CA ASP A 141 1.56 12.93 4.05
C ASP A 141 0.48 14.00 4.33
N ILE A 142 -0.81 13.65 4.16
CA ILE A 142 -1.96 14.47 4.59
C ILE A 142 -1.94 14.72 6.09
N ALA A 143 -1.59 13.72 6.90
CA ALA A 143 -1.51 13.87 8.36
C ALA A 143 -0.39 14.83 8.80
N GLU A 144 0.66 14.97 8.01
CA GLU A 144 1.78 15.87 8.25
C GLU A 144 1.47 17.32 7.79
N ASN A 145 0.98 17.50 6.58
CA ASN A 145 0.66 18.83 6.03
C ASN A 145 -0.43 18.76 4.95
N ARG A 146 -1.68 18.68 5.40
CA ARG A 146 -2.83 18.55 4.53
C ARG A 146 -2.89 19.57 3.41
N VAL A 147 -2.82 20.86 3.76
CA VAL A 147 -3.02 21.98 2.79
C VAL A 147 -1.98 21.93 1.67
N ARG A 148 -0.73 21.68 2.03
CA ARG A 148 0.37 21.58 1.05
C ARG A 148 0.18 20.36 0.15
N ILE A 149 -0.10 19.19 0.73
CA ILE A 149 -0.19 17.94 0.00
C ILE A 149 -1.41 17.90 -0.92
N GLU A 150 -2.60 18.31 -0.46
CA GLU A 150 -3.77 18.45 -1.32
C GLU A 150 -3.48 19.35 -2.53
N ARG A 151 -2.93 20.54 -2.29
CA ARG A 151 -2.63 21.49 -3.37
C ARG A 151 -1.67 20.91 -4.41
N LEU A 152 -0.58 20.27 -3.97
CA LEU A 152 0.44 19.73 -4.86
C LEU A 152 -0.08 18.51 -5.63
N THR A 153 -0.75 17.58 -4.94
CA THR A 153 -1.24 16.34 -5.54
C THR A 153 -2.36 16.61 -6.56
N TYR A 154 -3.34 17.45 -6.21
CA TYR A 154 -4.38 17.86 -7.17
C TYR A 154 -3.84 18.72 -8.30
N GLY A 155 -2.82 19.57 -8.01
CA GLY A 155 -2.13 20.34 -9.03
C GLY A 155 -1.48 19.45 -10.10
N LEU A 156 -0.77 18.40 -9.67
CA LEU A 156 -0.14 17.45 -10.56
C LEU A 156 -1.20 16.63 -11.34
N GLY A 157 -2.26 16.15 -10.67
CA GLY A 157 -3.36 15.46 -11.33
C GLY A 157 -4.03 16.28 -12.41
N HIS A 158 -4.29 17.56 -12.13
CA HIS A 158 -4.82 18.50 -13.12
C HIS A 158 -3.86 18.72 -14.29
N GLN A 159 -2.56 18.92 -14.01
CA GLN A 159 -1.53 19.11 -15.04
C GLN A 159 -1.44 17.91 -15.99
N LEU A 160 -1.51 16.70 -15.45
CA LEU A 160 -1.39 15.46 -16.23
C LEU A 160 -2.74 14.97 -16.79
N GLY A 161 -3.86 15.53 -16.36
CA GLY A 161 -5.20 15.10 -16.78
C GLY A 161 -5.58 13.70 -16.28
N ILE A 162 -5.03 13.27 -15.13
CA ILE A 162 -5.27 11.95 -14.53
C ILE A 162 -5.93 12.06 -13.15
N PRO A 163 -6.69 11.03 -12.71
CA PRO A 163 -7.38 11.06 -11.43
C PRO A 163 -6.43 11.06 -10.24
N VAL A 164 -6.87 11.72 -9.16
CA VAL A 164 -6.26 11.63 -7.84
C VAL A 164 -7.16 10.76 -6.97
N VAL A 165 -6.61 9.70 -6.37
CA VAL A 165 -7.31 8.81 -5.46
C VAL A 165 -6.61 8.72 -4.12
N ALA A 166 -7.32 8.33 -3.07
CA ALA A 166 -6.76 8.25 -1.74
C ALA A 166 -6.10 6.90 -1.48
N GLY A 167 -4.90 6.91 -0.91
CA GLY A 167 -4.20 5.77 -0.36
C GLY A 167 -3.77 6.00 1.09
N SER A 168 -3.98 5.04 1.97
CA SER A 168 -3.64 5.18 3.39
C SER A 168 -2.17 4.90 3.70
N ASP A 169 -1.46 4.16 2.85
CA ASP A 169 -0.09 3.67 3.11
C ASP A 169 -0.02 2.97 4.49
N THR A 170 -0.96 2.05 4.70
CA THR A 170 -1.19 1.43 6.00
C THR A 170 -0.09 0.44 6.35
N HIS A 171 0.63 0.71 7.45
CA HIS A 171 1.61 -0.20 8.02
C HIS A 171 1.14 -0.88 9.31
N GLN A 172 0.08 -0.36 9.92
CA GLN A 172 -0.54 -0.89 11.12
C GLN A 172 -2.06 -0.70 11.08
N ALA A 173 -2.82 -1.63 11.62
CA ALA A 173 -4.29 -1.65 11.56
C ALA A 173 -4.95 -0.33 12.00
N THR A 174 -4.38 0.36 12.98
CA THR A 174 -4.88 1.66 13.47
C THR A 174 -4.90 2.76 12.41
N GLN A 175 -4.17 2.59 11.31
CA GLN A 175 -4.10 3.56 10.21
C GLN A 175 -5.25 3.41 9.21
N TYR A 176 -5.90 2.25 9.14
CA TYR A 176 -6.99 2.02 8.20
C TYR A 176 -8.08 3.08 8.32
N GLY A 177 -8.59 3.52 7.17
CA GLY A 177 -9.63 4.53 7.07
C GLY A 177 -9.20 5.96 7.45
N CYS A 178 -7.89 6.25 7.64
CA CYS A 178 -7.40 7.63 7.85
C CYS A 178 -7.73 8.52 6.65
N ILE A 179 -7.70 7.96 5.46
CA ILE A 179 -8.21 8.54 4.21
C ILE A 179 -8.79 7.40 3.37
N ARG A 180 -9.80 7.69 2.56
CA ARG A 180 -10.44 6.71 1.68
C ARG A 180 -11.06 7.36 0.46
N THR A 181 -11.14 6.61 -0.63
CA THR A 181 -11.92 6.93 -1.83
C THR A 181 -13.24 6.18 -1.76
N ARG A 182 -14.36 6.89 -1.84
CA ARG A 182 -15.70 6.30 -1.94
C ARG A 182 -16.15 6.38 -3.38
N PHE A 183 -16.28 5.26 -4.04
CA PHE A 183 -16.78 5.17 -5.40
C PHE A 183 -18.31 5.12 -5.42
N ASP A 184 -18.92 5.64 -6.49
CA ASP A 184 -20.38 5.63 -6.66
C ASP A 184 -20.91 4.23 -6.99
N ARG A 185 -20.05 3.37 -7.55
CA ARG A 185 -20.38 1.99 -7.94
C ARG A 185 -19.37 1.02 -7.37
N ASP A 186 -19.87 -0.16 -7.08
CA ASP A 186 -19.03 -1.29 -6.71
C ASP A 186 -18.25 -1.81 -7.94
N ALA A 187 -16.95 -2.10 -7.75
CA ALA A 187 -16.07 -2.64 -8.77
C ALA A 187 -15.67 -4.07 -8.41
N ALA A 188 -15.75 -4.98 -9.39
CA ALA A 188 -15.27 -6.36 -9.26
C ALA A 188 -13.94 -6.59 -10.01
N SER A 189 -13.47 -5.61 -10.79
CA SER A 189 -12.22 -5.67 -11.53
C SER A 189 -11.46 -4.36 -11.41
N PHE A 190 -10.13 -4.42 -11.60
CA PHE A 190 -9.30 -3.21 -11.62
C PHE A 190 -9.66 -2.30 -12.80
N SER A 191 -10.10 -2.85 -13.93
CA SER A 191 -10.59 -2.06 -15.09
C SER A 191 -11.83 -1.25 -14.74
N ALA A 192 -12.82 -1.88 -14.07
CA ALA A 192 -14.02 -1.18 -13.60
C ALA A 192 -13.66 -0.10 -12.57
N LEU A 193 -12.72 -0.38 -11.66
CA LEU A 193 -12.21 0.60 -10.71
C LEU A 193 -11.60 1.82 -11.44
N TYR A 194 -10.80 1.56 -12.47
CA TYR A 194 -10.17 2.61 -13.27
C TYR A 194 -11.19 3.44 -14.07
N GLU A 195 -12.23 2.80 -14.60
CA GLU A 195 -13.34 3.52 -15.26
C GLU A 195 -14.06 4.48 -14.30
N GLU A 196 -14.29 4.08 -13.05
CA GLU A 196 -14.87 4.97 -12.02
C GLU A 196 -13.90 6.13 -11.70
N MET A 197 -12.60 5.84 -11.55
CA MET A 197 -11.58 6.88 -11.34
C MET A 197 -11.58 7.90 -12.48
N ARG A 198 -11.49 7.44 -13.73
CA ARG A 198 -11.43 8.32 -14.92
C ARG A 198 -12.70 9.13 -15.13
N ALA A 199 -13.83 8.58 -14.76
CA ALA A 199 -15.11 9.27 -14.87
C ALA A 199 -15.36 10.26 -13.73
N GLY A 200 -14.47 10.34 -12.73
CA GLY A 200 -14.63 11.19 -11.55
C GLY A 200 -15.82 10.80 -10.68
N ARG A 201 -16.27 9.54 -10.74
CA ARG A 201 -17.42 9.04 -9.98
C ARG A 201 -16.98 8.53 -8.61
N TYR A 202 -16.35 9.40 -7.85
CA TYR A 202 -15.89 9.10 -6.50
C TYR A 202 -15.71 10.38 -5.68
N GLU A 203 -15.60 10.19 -4.38
CA GLU A 203 -15.31 11.23 -3.39
C GLU A 203 -14.16 10.77 -2.48
N ILE A 204 -13.22 11.67 -2.20
CA ILE A 204 -12.18 11.43 -1.21
C ILE A 204 -12.62 11.96 0.15
N THR A 205 -12.56 11.10 1.15
CA THR A 205 -12.88 11.43 2.54
C THR A 205 -11.65 11.28 3.42
N ILE A 206 -11.30 12.35 4.14
CA ILE A 206 -10.23 12.36 5.14
C ILE A 206 -10.86 12.26 6.52
N HIS A 207 -10.47 11.26 7.31
CA HIS A 207 -10.99 11.07 8.66
C HIS A 207 -10.62 12.27 9.55
N PRO A 208 -11.52 12.78 10.40
CA PRO A 208 -11.21 13.90 11.30
C PRO A 208 -9.97 13.65 12.17
N GLU A 209 -9.75 12.40 12.58
CA GLU A 209 -8.61 11.97 13.38
C GLU A 209 -7.47 11.36 12.56
N ALA A 210 -7.37 11.66 11.25
CA ALA A 210 -6.33 11.08 10.38
C ALA A 210 -4.92 11.24 10.97
N ALA A 211 -4.58 12.42 11.46
CA ALA A 211 -3.30 12.70 12.08
C ALA A 211 -3.04 11.86 13.36
N PHE A 212 -4.06 11.60 14.17
CA PHE A 212 -3.96 10.74 15.34
C PHE A 212 -3.75 9.27 14.92
N LYS A 213 -4.54 8.76 13.98
CA LYS A 213 -4.43 7.41 13.45
C LYS A 213 -3.02 7.12 12.90
N VAL A 214 -2.50 8.03 12.07
CA VAL A 214 -1.16 7.92 11.46
C VAL A 214 -0.06 7.96 12.52
N ARG A 215 -0.12 8.90 13.48
CA ARG A 215 0.88 8.98 14.56
C ARG A 215 0.87 7.73 15.42
N THR A 216 -0.29 7.23 15.80
CA THR A 216 -0.44 6.01 16.61
C THR A 216 0.13 4.80 15.88
N ALA A 217 -0.18 4.65 14.58
CA ALA A 217 0.40 3.61 13.74
C ALA A 217 1.93 3.70 13.67
N GLY A 218 2.48 4.91 13.55
CA GLY A 218 3.93 5.14 13.54
C GLY A 218 4.60 4.79 14.87
N ILE A 219 3.97 5.09 16.02
CA ILE A 219 4.46 4.70 17.34
C ILE A 219 4.45 3.18 17.48
N LEU A 220 3.32 2.54 17.13
CA LEU A 220 3.17 1.10 17.18
C LEU A 220 4.19 0.38 16.29
N LYS A 221 4.37 0.84 15.04
CA LYS A 221 5.39 0.30 14.13
C LYS A 221 6.79 0.32 14.75
N ARG A 222 7.18 1.42 15.39
CA ARG A 222 8.49 1.52 16.07
C ARG A 222 8.58 0.56 17.25
N ALA A 223 7.56 0.52 18.12
CA ALA A 223 7.54 -0.37 19.27
C ALA A 223 7.65 -1.84 18.87
N LEU A 224 6.92 -2.26 17.82
CA LEU A 224 6.98 -3.64 17.32
C LEU A 224 8.33 -3.98 16.69
N LYS A 225 9.00 -3.03 16.03
CA LYS A 225 10.38 -3.22 15.56
C LYS A 225 11.36 -3.46 16.68
N GLU A 226 11.21 -2.74 17.82
CA GLU A 226 12.04 -2.98 19.00
C GLU A 226 11.75 -4.37 19.61
N VAL A 227 10.47 -4.76 19.70
CA VAL A 227 10.10 -6.12 20.14
C VAL A 227 10.78 -7.18 19.28
N HIS A 228 10.74 -7.03 17.95
CA HIS A 228 11.38 -7.94 17.00
C HIS A 228 12.91 -7.96 17.16
N ALA A 229 13.54 -6.80 17.28
CA ALA A 229 14.99 -6.66 17.45
C ALA A 229 15.49 -7.33 18.76
N LEU A 230 14.63 -7.40 19.78
CA LEU A 230 14.89 -8.11 21.03
C LEU A 230 14.53 -9.61 20.99
N GLY A 231 14.19 -10.14 19.80
CA GLY A 231 13.82 -11.56 19.63
C GLY A 231 12.40 -11.91 20.10
N GLY A 232 11.53 -10.91 20.32
CA GLY A 232 10.14 -11.13 20.72
C GLY A 232 9.22 -11.44 19.54
N ASP A 233 8.13 -12.17 19.81
CA ASP A 233 7.06 -12.43 18.86
C ASP A 233 6.11 -11.23 18.77
N TYR A 234 6.41 -10.30 17.87
CA TYR A 234 5.61 -9.09 17.69
C TYR A 234 4.21 -9.39 17.12
N VAL A 235 4.04 -10.48 16.36
CA VAL A 235 2.74 -10.90 15.80
C VAL A 235 1.86 -11.38 16.95
N GLY A 236 2.38 -12.25 17.82
CA GLY A 236 1.68 -12.72 19.00
C GLY A 236 1.32 -11.58 19.96
N VAL A 237 2.21 -10.56 20.11
CA VAL A 237 1.90 -9.35 20.89
C VAL A 237 0.71 -8.59 20.30
N LEU A 238 0.66 -8.39 18.97
CA LEU A 238 -0.48 -7.74 18.30
C LEU A 238 -1.78 -8.51 18.46
N LEU A 239 -1.71 -9.83 18.42
CA LEU A 239 -2.88 -10.71 18.55
C LEU A 239 -3.26 -10.99 20.02
N GLY A 240 -2.54 -10.41 20.99
CA GLY A 240 -2.74 -10.67 22.42
C GLY A 240 -2.30 -12.07 22.86
N GLN A 241 -1.47 -12.74 22.09
CA GLN A 241 -1.02 -14.13 22.31
C GLN A 241 0.50 -14.23 22.46
N GLY A 242 1.22 -13.16 22.18
CA GLY A 242 2.69 -13.16 22.12
C GLY A 242 3.36 -13.04 23.49
N GLU A 243 4.55 -13.62 23.58
CA GLU A 243 5.44 -13.42 24.70
C GLU A 243 6.15 -12.06 24.58
N THR A 244 6.02 -11.23 25.60
CA THR A 244 6.76 -9.97 25.64
C THR A 244 8.25 -10.22 25.93
N PRO A 245 9.17 -9.31 25.52
CA PRO A 245 10.58 -9.41 25.87
C PRO A 245 10.84 -9.59 27.37
N ALA A 246 10.00 -9.01 28.21
CA ALA A 246 10.08 -9.17 29.67
C ALA A 246 9.80 -10.62 30.10
N VAL A 247 8.82 -11.27 29.48
CA VAL A 247 8.48 -12.70 29.74
C VAL A 247 9.61 -13.60 29.25
N LEU A 248 10.15 -13.35 28.04
CA LEU A 248 11.29 -14.07 27.48
C LEU A 248 12.53 -13.93 28.37
N ALA A 249 12.86 -12.72 28.81
CA ALA A 249 13.98 -12.47 29.70
C ALA A 249 13.79 -13.12 31.10
N ALA A 250 12.55 -13.20 31.61
CA ALA A 250 12.24 -13.90 32.83
C ALA A 250 12.41 -15.42 32.66
N LYS A 251 11.95 -16.00 31.57
CA LYS A 251 12.14 -17.44 31.26
C LYS A 251 13.62 -17.82 31.11
N GLN A 252 14.42 -16.99 30.42
CA GLN A 252 15.86 -17.21 30.29
C GLN A 252 16.60 -17.19 31.64
N ARG A 253 16.20 -16.28 32.58
CA ARG A 253 16.75 -16.21 33.93
C ARG A 253 16.33 -17.38 34.80
N ALA A 254 15.16 -17.97 34.55
CA ALA A 254 14.67 -19.12 35.30
C ALA A 254 15.24 -20.47 34.80
N ALA A 255 15.81 -20.49 33.58
CA ALA A 255 16.38 -21.68 32.96
C ALA A 255 17.91 -21.80 33.14
N GLY A 256 18.59 -20.79 33.69
CA GLY A 256 20.04 -20.80 34.02
C GLY A 256 20.24 -20.76 35.52
#